data_cf86fcf166c80bc93355a4eacb26fd68
#
_entry.id   cf86fcf166c80bc93355a4eacb26fd68
#
_cell.length_a   1.000
_cell.length_b   1.000
_cell.length_c   1.000
_cell.angle_alpha   90.00
_cell.angle_beta   90.00
_cell.angle_gamma   90.00
#
_symmetry.space_group_name_H-M   'P 1'
#
loop_
_entity.id
_entity.type
_entity.pdbx_description
1 polymer ?
#
loop_
_entity_poly.entity_id
_entity_poly.type
_entity_poly.pdbx_seq_one_letter_code
_entity_poly.pdbx_strand_id
1 'polypeptide(L)' 'MAIKVKTKKETYYKCTHCGDELYWNTHKKLIECKCKKIYVDGCEYYVRIGGNKGDFKMIQK' A
#
# COMPACT_ATOMS: atom_id res chain seq x y z
N MET A 1 12.12 -18.90 -3.26
CA MET A 1 12.17 -18.17 -3.16
C MET A 1 11.25 -17.22 -3.50
N ALA A 2 11.13 -16.81 -4.19
CA ALA A 2 10.28 -15.85 -4.59
C ALA A 2 8.87 -16.02 -4.31
N ILE A 3 8.55 -17.01 -3.70
CA ILE A 3 7.27 -17.29 -3.44
C ILE A 3 6.54 -16.26 -2.79
N LYS A 4 7.01 -15.78 -1.74
CA LYS A 4 6.29 -14.88 -0.99
C LYS A 4 6.06 -13.65 -1.76
N VAL A 5 6.84 -13.32 -2.63
CA VAL A 5 6.67 -12.11 -3.32
C VAL A 5 5.50 -12.16 -4.25
N LYS A 6 5.21 -13.30 -4.78
CA LYS A 6 4.12 -13.43 -5.63
C LYS A 6 2.84 -13.02 -5.08
N THR A 7 2.58 -13.29 -3.86
CA THR A 7 1.31 -13.01 -3.29
C THR A 7 1.01 -11.53 -3.21
N LYS A 8 2.01 -10.69 -3.26
CA LYS A 8 1.78 -9.28 -3.18
C LYS A 8 2.03 -8.53 -4.45
N LYS A 9 2.30 -9.28 -5.52
CA LYS A 9 2.67 -8.71 -6.72
C LYS A 9 1.79 -7.66 -7.29
N GLU A 10 0.69 -7.53 -7.35
CA GLU A 10 -0.10 -6.47 -7.91
C GLU A 10 -1.05 -5.88 -6.88
N THR A 11 -0.56 -5.76 -5.66
CA THR A 11 -1.39 -5.25 -4.58
C THR A 11 -1.23 -3.74 -4.45
N TYR A 12 -2.33 -3.04 -4.37
CA TYR A 12 -2.34 -1.60 -4.19
C TYR A 12 -3.26 -1.25 -3.05
N TYR A 13 -3.01 -0.14 -2.40
CA TYR A 13 -3.86 0.34 -1.32
C TYR A 13 -4.45 1.66 -1.78
N LYS A 14 -5.76 1.66 -1.97
CA LYS A 14 -6.43 2.83 -2.49
C LYS A 14 -7.04 3.65 -1.37
N CYS A 15 -6.75 4.95 -1.37
CA CYS A 15 -7.34 5.84 -0.39
C CYS A 15 -8.79 6.06 -0.75
N THR A 16 -9.68 5.90 0.21
CA THR A 16 -11.10 6.05 -0.05
C THR A 16 -11.50 7.52 -0.08
N HIS A 17 -10.61 8.41 0.32
CA HIS A 17 -10.92 9.84 0.33
C HIS A 17 -10.49 10.56 -0.95
N CYS A 18 -9.30 10.30 -1.42
CA CYS A 18 -8.81 10.96 -2.62
C CYS A 18 -8.70 10.05 -3.84
N GLY A 19 -8.86 8.76 -3.64
CA GLY A 19 -8.80 7.82 -4.76
C GLY A 19 -7.41 7.43 -5.23
N ASP A 20 -6.39 7.88 -4.54
CA ASP A 20 -5.02 7.57 -4.93
C ASP A 20 -4.70 6.11 -4.62
N GLU A 21 -3.92 5.47 -5.44
CA GLU A 21 -3.53 4.08 -5.24
C GLU A 21 -2.04 3.99 -4.98
N LEU A 22 -1.66 3.37 -3.89
CA LEU A 22 -0.27 3.24 -3.50
C LEU A 22 0.17 1.79 -3.59
N TYR A 23 1.27 1.56 -4.25
CA TYR A 23 1.78 0.21 -4.41
C TYR A 23 2.38 -0.28 -3.08
N TRP A 24 2.26 -1.56 -2.80
CA TRP A 24 2.72 -2.12 -1.53
C TRP A 24 4.23 -2.00 -1.32
N ASN A 25 4.99 -2.13 -2.39
CA ASN A 25 6.44 -2.09 -2.26
C ASN A 25 6.94 -0.69 -2.59
N THR A 26 7.25 0.07 -1.56
CA THR A 26 7.72 1.44 -1.73
C THR A 26 9.23 1.51 -1.61
N HIS A 27 9.92 0.38 -1.59
CA HIS A 27 11.36 0.29 -1.45
C HIS A 27 11.83 0.95 -0.16
N LYS A 28 11.08 0.66 0.91
CA LYS A 28 11.39 1.16 2.24
C LYS A 28 11.18 2.66 2.41
N LYS A 29 10.48 3.29 1.49
CA LYS A 29 10.20 4.71 1.61
C LYS A 29 8.76 4.88 2.06
N LEU A 30 8.48 5.97 2.72
CA LEU A 30 7.13 6.25 3.14
C LEU A 30 6.46 7.06 2.05
N ILE A 31 5.37 6.52 1.49
CA ILE A 31 4.64 7.18 0.42
C ILE A 31 3.25 7.53 0.94
N GLU A 32 2.83 8.77 0.73
CA GLU A 32 1.51 9.20 1.16
C GLU A 32 0.59 9.44 -0.03
N CYS A 33 -0.70 9.29 0.19
CA CYS A 33 -1.66 9.57 -0.86
C CYS A 33 -1.81 11.09 -0.99
N LYS A 34 -2.54 11.53 -1.99
CA LYS A 34 -2.69 12.96 -2.23
C LYS A 34 -3.25 13.73 -1.05
N CYS A 35 -4.24 13.20 -0.38
CA CYS A 35 -4.84 13.88 0.74
C CYS A 35 -4.12 13.59 2.05
N LYS A 36 -3.10 12.75 1.99
CA LYS A 36 -2.30 12.37 3.15
C LYS A 36 -3.06 11.71 4.30
N LYS A 37 -4.20 11.12 4.00
CA LYS A 37 -4.95 10.42 5.02
C LYS A 37 -4.40 9.03 5.26
N ILE A 38 -3.73 8.46 4.28
CA ILE A 38 -3.10 7.15 4.45
C ILE A 38 -1.69 7.21 3.90
N TYR A 39 -0.88 6.26 4.32
CA TYR A 39 0.46 6.13 3.77
C TYR A 39 0.80 4.66 3.71
N VAL A 40 1.77 4.32 2.87
CA VAL A 40 2.28 2.97 2.76
C VAL A 40 3.79 3.04 2.88
N ASP A 41 4.35 2.13 3.67
CA ASP A 41 5.78 2.04 3.85
C ASP A 41 6.08 0.56 3.80
N GLY A 42 6.53 0.06 2.68
CA GLY A 42 6.72 -1.37 2.53
C GLY A 42 7.90 -1.77 1.67
N CYS A 43 8.23 -3.03 1.77
CA CYS A 43 9.28 -3.61 0.95
C CYS A 43 8.99 -5.10 0.89
N GLU A 44 9.88 -5.87 0.31
CA GLU A 44 9.64 -7.30 0.18
C GLU A 44 9.61 -8.02 1.52
N TYR A 45 9.98 -7.38 2.60
CA TYR A 45 9.98 -8.01 3.92
C TYR A 45 8.79 -7.62 4.78
N TYR A 46 8.18 -6.49 4.53
CA TYR A 46 7.04 -6.05 5.33
C TYR A 46 6.25 -4.98 4.60
N VAL A 47 5.04 -4.73 5.05
CA VAL A 47 4.23 -3.65 4.52
C VAL A 47 3.51 -3.01 5.68
N ARG A 48 3.61 -1.70 5.80
CA ARG A 48 2.92 -0.97 6.84
C ARG A 48 2.01 0.06 6.19
N ILE A 49 0.79 0.13 6.66
CA ILE A 49 -0.17 1.07 6.12
C ILE A 49 -0.71 1.91 7.26
N GLY A 50 -0.65 3.21 7.11
CA GLY A 50 -1.19 4.11 8.13
C GLY A 50 -2.57 4.55 7.73
N GLY A 51 -3.42 4.82 8.71
CA GLY A 51 -4.78 5.24 8.49
C GLY A 51 -5.73 4.27 9.16
N ASN A 52 -7.01 4.63 9.20
CA ASN A 52 -8.01 3.79 9.80
C ASN A 52 -8.52 2.80 8.78
N LYS A 53 -9.17 1.73 9.25
CA LYS A 53 -9.68 0.73 8.38
C LYS A 53 -10.51 1.26 7.24
N GLY A 54 -11.33 2.23 7.43
CA GLY A 54 -12.18 2.76 6.39
C GLY A 54 -11.51 3.75 5.46
N ASP A 55 -10.26 4.12 5.74
CA ASP A 55 -9.57 5.10 4.94
C ASP A 55 -8.91 4.52 3.70
N PHE A 56 -8.76 3.23 3.63
CA PHE A 56 -8.16 2.60 2.47
C PHE A 56 -8.76 1.24 2.15
N LYS A 57 -8.52 0.78 0.94
CA LYS A 57 -8.97 -0.53 0.51
C LYS A 57 -7.80 -1.22 -0.18
N MET A 58 -7.67 -2.50 0.02
CA MET A 58 -6.64 -3.26 -0.66
C MET A 58 -7.19 -3.70 -2.01
N ILE A 59 -6.44 -3.45 -3.06
CA ILE A 59 -6.83 -3.82 -4.40
C ILE A 59 -5.79 -4.74 -4.99
N GLN A 60 -6.23 -5.82 -5.58
CA GLN A 60 -5.31 -6.72 -6.26
C GLN A 60 -5.62 -6.73 -7.74
N LYS A 61 -4.63 -6.48 -8.56
CA LYS A 61 -4.82 -6.41 -10.01
C LYS A 61 -4.23 -7.60 -10.77
#